data_2a01d2df465ba098f7cdd6ef0639699b
#
_entry.id   2a01d2df465ba098f7cdd6ef0639699b
#
_cell.length_a   1.000
_cell.length_b   1.000
_cell.length_c   1.000
_cell.angle_alpha   90.00
_cell.angle_beta   90.00
_cell.angle_gamma   90.00
#
_symmetry.space_group_name_H-M   'P 1'
#
loop_
_entity.id
_entity.type
_entity.pdbx_description
1 polymer ?
#
loop_
_entity_poly.entity_id
_entity_poly.type
_entity_poly.pdbx_seq_one_letter_code
_entity_poly.pdbx_strand_id
1 'polypeptide(L)'
;MNTQPYAEPWRIKMVEPLKILTREERIAKIRETEFNLFNLNAEDVYIDLLTDSGTGAMSDRQWSALMLGNESYGGSPSFRRLKETIGEILGFPHVVPTHQGRAAENVLFSAMLKPGNVVPGNAHFDTTKGHIEFRNAIALDCTVDEASDIDNQGPFKGNVDISKLRAGINKYGVENIPFMVLTVTCNSGGGQPRSEEHT
;
A
#
# COMPACT_ATOMS: atom_id res chain seq x y z
N MET A 1 -25.00 21.64 -8.40
CA MET A 1 -23.58 21.36 -8.75
C MET A 1 -23.58 20.14 -9.64
N ASN A 2 -22.89 20.19 -10.77
CA ASN A 2 -22.84 19.04 -11.68
C ASN A 2 -21.92 17.98 -11.07
N THR A 3 -22.49 16.84 -10.68
CA THR A 3 -21.79 15.75 -9.99
C THR A 3 -21.15 14.72 -10.94
N GLN A 4 -21.15 15.01 -12.24
CA GLN A 4 -20.43 14.13 -13.17
C GLN A 4 -18.93 14.34 -13.02
N PRO A 5 -18.15 13.27 -12.81
CA PRO A 5 -16.69 13.37 -12.80
C PRO A 5 -16.22 13.89 -14.16
N TYR A 6 -15.25 14.79 -14.14
CA TYR A 6 -14.59 15.25 -15.34
C TYR A 6 -13.90 14.08 -16.03
N ALA A 7 -14.02 14.01 -17.35
CA ALA A 7 -13.14 13.13 -18.11
C ALA A 7 -11.71 13.59 -17.94
N GLU A 8 -10.80 12.67 -17.66
CA GLU A 8 -9.39 12.97 -17.51
C GLU A 8 -8.82 13.59 -18.80
N PRO A 9 -8.19 14.78 -18.75
CA PRO A 9 -7.74 15.52 -19.94
C PRO A 9 -6.41 15.00 -20.47
N TRP A 10 -6.24 13.69 -20.60
CA TRP A 10 -5.01 13.05 -21.03
C TRP A 10 -5.03 12.72 -22.52
N ARG A 11 -3.85 12.81 -23.15
CA ARG A 11 -3.58 12.22 -24.46
C ARG A 11 -2.58 11.08 -24.28
N ILE A 12 -2.94 9.90 -24.75
CA ILE A 12 -2.07 8.74 -24.74
C ILE A 12 -1.00 8.92 -25.84
N LYS A 13 0.27 8.90 -25.44
CA LYS A 13 1.41 9.02 -26.36
C LYS A 13 2.06 7.69 -26.71
N MET A 14 1.79 6.64 -25.92
CA MET A 14 2.33 5.30 -26.12
C MET A 14 1.21 4.28 -26.10
N VAL A 15 1.33 3.29 -26.98
CA VAL A 15 0.40 2.16 -27.07
C VAL A 15 1.22 0.90 -27.12
N GLU A 16 0.84 -0.08 -26.31
CA GLU A 16 1.39 -1.42 -26.33
C GLU A 16 0.38 -2.37 -26.96
N PRO A 17 0.77 -3.20 -27.97
CA PRO A 17 -0.14 -4.19 -28.52
C PRO A 17 -0.41 -5.29 -27.49
N LEU A 18 -1.68 -5.61 -27.30
CA LEU A 18 -2.13 -6.67 -26.41
C LEU A 18 -2.58 -7.90 -27.19
N LYS A 19 -2.27 -9.08 -26.68
CA LYS A 19 -2.78 -10.33 -27.19
C LYS A 19 -4.18 -10.57 -26.63
N ILE A 20 -5.15 -10.70 -27.53
CA ILE A 20 -6.53 -11.00 -27.14
C ILE A 20 -6.78 -12.50 -27.31
N LEU A 21 -6.92 -13.20 -26.18
CA LEU A 21 -7.26 -14.61 -26.16
C LEU A 21 -8.78 -14.81 -26.29
N THR A 22 -9.18 -15.88 -26.96
CA THR A 22 -10.56 -16.36 -26.95
C THR A 22 -10.97 -16.78 -25.53
N ARG A 23 -12.26 -16.96 -25.31
CA ARG A 23 -12.75 -17.43 -24.01
C ARG A 23 -12.20 -18.82 -23.67
N GLU A 24 -12.14 -19.71 -24.64
CA GLU A 24 -11.64 -21.09 -24.50
C GLU A 24 -10.16 -21.11 -24.14
N GLU A 25 -9.34 -20.29 -24.79
CA GLU A 25 -7.92 -20.13 -24.48
C GLU A 25 -7.72 -19.58 -23.05
N ARG A 26 -8.48 -18.57 -22.63
CA ARG A 26 -8.40 -18.05 -21.24
C ARG A 26 -8.76 -19.11 -20.20
N ILE A 27 -9.79 -19.91 -20.47
CA ILE A 27 -10.18 -21.03 -19.59
C ILE A 27 -9.06 -22.06 -19.50
N ALA A 28 -8.42 -22.39 -20.62
CA ALA A 28 -7.29 -23.32 -20.63
C ALA A 28 -6.12 -22.76 -19.79
N LYS A 29 -5.74 -21.52 -20.03
CA LYS A 29 -4.63 -20.85 -19.31
C LYS A 29 -4.84 -20.82 -17.80
N ILE A 30 -6.05 -20.46 -17.34
CA ILE A 30 -6.31 -20.40 -15.90
C ILE A 30 -6.31 -21.79 -15.24
N ARG A 31 -6.70 -22.82 -15.98
CA ARG A 31 -6.64 -24.21 -15.51
C ARG A 31 -5.21 -24.74 -15.44
N GLU A 32 -4.36 -24.40 -16.43
CA GLU A 32 -2.93 -24.74 -16.45
C GLU A 32 -2.21 -24.24 -15.19
N THR A 33 -2.64 -23.11 -14.65
CA THR A 33 -2.07 -22.52 -13.42
C THR A 33 -2.79 -22.94 -12.14
N GLU A 34 -3.68 -23.94 -12.22
CA GLU A 34 -4.49 -24.38 -11.06
C GLU A 34 -5.24 -23.22 -10.38
N PHE A 35 -5.71 -22.26 -11.18
CA PHE A 35 -6.37 -21.02 -10.74
C PHE A 35 -5.49 -20.05 -9.92
N ASN A 36 -4.18 -20.25 -9.89
CA ASN A 36 -3.25 -19.29 -9.31
C ASN A 36 -2.90 -18.21 -10.34
N LEU A 37 -3.45 -17.02 -10.16
CA LEU A 37 -3.26 -15.89 -11.09
C LEU A 37 -1.80 -15.43 -11.18
N PHE A 38 -0.98 -15.64 -10.15
CA PHE A 38 0.44 -15.28 -10.16
C PHE A 38 1.29 -16.18 -11.06
N ASN A 39 0.77 -17.32 -11.49
CA ASN A 39 1.44 -18.21 -12.41
C ASN A 39 1.05 -17.99 -13.90
N LEU A 40 0.13 -17.07 -14.17
CA LEU A 40 -0.20 -16.67 -15.54
C LEU A 40 0.96 -15.91 -16.17
N ASN A 41 1.20 -16.17 -17.46
CA ASN A 41 2.10 -15.31 -18.22
C ASN A 41 1.45 -13.94 -18.46
N ALA A 42 2.21 -12.86 -18.23
CA ALA A 42 1.70 -11.50 -18.37
C ALA A 42 1.13 -11.23 -19.78
N GLU A 43 1.72 -11.80 -20.82
CA GLU A 43 1.25 -11.69 -22.22
C GLU A 43 -0.13 -12.32 -22.47
N ASP A 44 -0.58 -13.23 -21.61
CA ASP A 44 -1.89 -13.89 -21.70
C ASP A 44 -2.97 -13.14 -20.90
N VAL A 45 -2.61 -12.04 -20.22
CA VAL A 45 -3.51 -11.21 -19.40
C VAL A 45 -3.93 -9.95 -20.16
N TYR A 46 -5.21 -9.88 -20.54
CA TYR A 46 -5.74 -8.74 -21.27
C TYR A 46 -6.00 -7.53 -20.39
N ILE A 47 -6.52 -7.73 -19.18
CA ILE A 47 -6.73 -6.69 -18.18
C ILE A 47 -6.04 -7.14 -16.90
N ASP A 48 -4.93 -6.49 -16.58
CA ASP A 48 -4.16 -6.77 -15.37
C ASP A 48 -4.60 -5.83 -14.23
N LEU A 49 -5.23 -6.42 -13.21
CA LEU A 49 -5.64 -5.73 -11.99
C LEU A 49 -4.77 -6.10 -10.77
N LEU A 50 -3.75 -6.94 -10.97
CA LEU A 50 -2.82 -7.37 -9.92
C LEU A 50 -1.57 -6.51 -9.88
N THR A 51 -1.09 -6.05 -11.03
CA THR A 51 0.11 -5.21 -11.12
C THR A 51 -0.23 -3.77 -10.79
N ASP A 52 -0.22 -3.43 -9.51
CA ASP A 52 -0.52 -2.11 -8.98
C ASP A 52 0.72 -1.28 -8.65
N SER A 53 1.88 -1.91 -8.51
CA SER A 53 3.15 -1.31 -8.06
C SER A 53 4.12 -1.03 -9.22
N GLY A 54 3.60 -0.72 -10.38
CA GLY A 54 4.41 -0.40 -11.55
C GLY A 54 4.45 1.09 -11.89
N THR A 55 5.22 1.42 -12.91
CA THR A 55 5.12 2.71 -13.57
C THR A 55 3.81 2.75 -14.35
N GLY A 56 2.80 3.37 -13.78
CA GLY A 56 1.58 3.70 -14.50
C GLY A 56 1.82 4.78 -15.55
N ALA A 57 0.78 5.51 -15.93
CA ALA A 57 0.91 6.65 -16.82
C ALA A 57 1.80 7.72 -16.19
N MET A 58 2.86 8.12 -16.89
CA MET A 58 3.74 9.22 -16.52
C MET A 58 3.53 10.40 -17.46
N SER A 59 3.51 11.61 -16.90
CA SER A 59 3.46 12.82 -17.72
C SER A 59 4.75 13.03 -18.49
N ASP A 60 4.70 13.81 -19.57
CA ASP A 60 5.89 14.23 -20.32
C ASP A 60 6.86 15.05 -19.46
N ARG A 61 6.35 15.77 -18.45
CA ARG A 61 7.18 16.49 -17.47
C ARG A 61 7.90 15.53 -16.54
N GLN A 62 7.27 14.45 -16.09
CA GLN A 62 7.90 13.41 -15.29
C GLN A 62 9.00 12.69 -16.09
N TRP A 63 8.74 12.34 -17.37
CA TRP A 63 9.75 11.76 -18.25
C TRP A 63 10.93 12.72 -18.47
N SER A 64 10.64 14.00 -18.74
CA SER A 64 11.69 15.03 -18.88
C SER A 64 12.51 15.16 -17.59
N ALA A 65 11.87 15.20 -16.43
CA ALA A 65 12.56 15.30 -15.15
C ALA A 65 13.44 14.08 -14.86
N LEU A 66 12.99 12.89 -15.25
CA LEU A 66 13.79 11.66 -15.15
C LEU A 66 15.09 11.77 -15.95
N MET A 67 15.01 12.28 -17.19
CA MET A 67 16.18 12.48 -18.06
C MET A 67 17.13 13.58 -17.55
N LEU A 68 16.61 14.55 -16.79
CA LEU A 68 17.38 15.61 -16.14
C LEU A 68 17.92 15.23 -14.77
N GLY A 69 17.54 14.04 -14.27
CA GLY A 69 18.04 13.50 -13.02
C GLY A 69 19.55 13.31 -13.04
N ASN A 70 20.17 13.35 -11.88
CA ASN A 70 21.61 13.17 -11.76
C ASN A 70 21.94 11.90 -10.96
N GLU A 71 23.05 11.26 -11.30
CA GLU A 71 23.58 10.04 -10.71
C GLU A 71 24.77 10.34 -9.77
N SER A 72 24.68 11.36 -8.94
CA SER A 72 25.74 11.70 -8.01
C SER A 72 25.78 10.75 -6.82
N TYR A 73 26.95 10.23 -6.48
CA TYR A 73 27.14 9.41 -5.28
C TYR A 73 26.80 10.14 -3.99
N GLY A 74 27.05 11.45 -3.92
CA GLY A 74 26.67 12.31 -2.80
C GLY A 74 26.35 13.73 -3.29
N GLY A 75 25.61 14.49 -2.48
CA GLY A 75 25.28 15.89 -2.77
C GLY A 75 24.34 16.11 -3.97
N SER A 76 23.56 15.11 -4.34
CA SER A 76 22.66 15.13 -5.48
C SER A 76 21.65 16.30 -5.42
N PRO A 77 21.61 17.18 -6.45
CA PRO A 77 20.57 18.20 -6.57
C PRO A 77 19.15 17.61 -6.65
N SER A 78 18.99 16.44 -7.30
CA SER A 78 17.69 15.76 -7.38
C SER A 78 17.22 15.30 -6.02
N PHE A 79 18.11 14.77 -5.19
CA PHE A 79 17.75 14.36 -3.82
C PHE A 79 17.38 15.56 -2.93
N ARG A 80 18.10 16.69 -3.06
CA ARG A 80 17.76 17.91 -2.31
C ARG A 80 16.35 18.39 -2.67
N ARG A 81 16.03 18.47 -3.97
CA ARG A 81 14.68 18.84 -4.44
C ARG A 81 13.60 17.89 -3.93
N LEU A 82 13.87 16.57 -3.95
CA LEU A 82 12.95 15.57 -3.39
C LEU A 82 12.69 15.85 -1.91
N LYS A 83 13.75 16.06 -1.12
CA LYS A 83 13.66 16.33 0.31
C LYS A 83 12.88 17.63 0.59
N GLU A 84 13.17 18.69 -0.15
CA GLU A 84 12.48 19.99 -0.03
C GLU A 84 10.98 19.82 -0.34
N THR A 85 10.65 19.16 -1.46
CA THR A 85 9.25 18.93 -1.85
C THR A 85 8.49 18.07 -0.83
N ILE A 86 9.11 17.04 -0.29
CA ILE A 86 8.49 16.24 0.78
C ILE A 86 8.26 17.07 2.04
N GLY A 87 9.22 17.93 2.39
CA GLY A 87 9.06 18.86 3.50
C GLY A 87 7.92 19.86 3.29
N GLU A 88 7.77 20.39 2.09
CA GLU A 88 6.69 21.32 1.73
C GLU A 88 5.31 20.67 1.73
N ILE A 89 5.18 19.45 1.17
CA ILE A 89 3.89 18.77 1.00
C ILE A 89 3.46 18.02 2.26
N LEU A 90 4.39 17.28 2.88
CA LEU A 90 4.09 16.37 3.98
C LEU A 90 4.55 16.87 5.36
N GLY A 91 5.34 17.94 5.41
CA GLY A 91 5.84 18.51 6.66
C GLY A 91 6.95 17.71 7.34
N PHE A 92 7.51 16.68 6.70
CA PHE A 92 8.57 15.87 7.28
C PHE A 92 9.97 16.47 7.07
N PRO A 93 10.73 16.72 8.13
CA PRO A 93 12.08 17.30 8.02
C PRO A 93 13.14 16.29 7.59
N HIS A 94 12.85 14.99 7.75
CA HIS A 94 13.79 13.90 7.45
C HIS A 94 13.21 12.97 6.40
N VAL A 95 14.04 12.60 5.42
CA VAL A 95 13.68 11.70 4.32
C VAL A 95 14.78 10.66 4.18
N VAL A 96 14.41 9.39 4.27
CA VAL A 96 15.29 8.24 4.06
C VAL A 96 14.70 7.43 2.89
N PRO A 97 15.23 7.58 1.67
CA PRO A 97 14.75 6.82 0.54
C PRO A 97 15.14 5.35 0.66
N THR A 98 14.20 4.49 0.27
CA THR A 98 14.41 3.05 0.16
C THR A 98 14.01 2.58 -1.23
N HIS A 99 14.43 1.39 -1.63
CA HIS A 99 14.12 0.91 -2.98
C HIS A 99 12.63 0.55 -3.17
N GLN A 100 11.88 0.32 -2.07
CA GLN A 100 10.43 0.05 -2.08
C GLN A 100 9.83 0.16 -0.68
N GLY A 101 8.50 0.25 -0.57
CA GLY A 101 7.78 0.43 0.69
C GLY A 101 8.07 -0.65 1.73
N ARG A 102 8.06 -1.93 1.33
CA ARG A 102 8.38 -3.04 2.27
C ARG A 102 9.81 -3.00 2.81
N ALA A 103 10.74 -2.39 2.10
CA ALA A 103 12.08 -2.15 2.62
C ALA A 103 12.08 -1.02 3.65
N ALA A 104 11.25 0.02 3.46
CA ALA A 104 11.05 1.06 4.47
C ALA A 104 10.48 0.48 5.77
N GLU A 105 9.45 -0.39 5.66
CA GLU A 105 8.92 -1.12 6.82
C GLU A 105 10.00 -1.94 7.52
N ASN A 106 10.81 -2.67 6.76
CA ASN A 106 11.90 -3.47 7.32
C ASN A 106 12.91 -2.63 8.12
N VAL A 107 13.35 -1.51 7.57
CA VAL A 107 14.28 -0.58 8.21
C VAL A 107 13.66 0.02 9.48
N LEU A 108 12.44 0.55 9.38
CA LEU A 108 11.73 1.19 10.47
C LEU A 108 11.50 0.22 11.64
N PHE A 109 10.96 -0.97 11.34
CA PHE A 109 10.63 -1.94 12.37
C PHE A 109 11.88 -2.59 12.98
N SER A 110 12.99 -2.68 12.23
CA SER A 110 14.27 -3.10 12.79
C SER A 110 14.79 -2.13 13.85
N ALA A 111 14.54 -0.85 13.65
CA ALA A 111 14.97 0.19 14.60
C ALA A 111 14.04 0.32 15.80
N MET A 112 12.73 0.07 15.63
CA MET A 112 11.71 0.39 16.64
C MET A 112 11.19 -0.81 17.43
N LEU A 113 11.21 -2.03 16.85
CA LEU A 113 10.63 -3.20 17.50
C LEU A 113 11.63 -4.05 18.24
N LYS A 114 11.18 -4.56 19.38
CA LYS A 114 11.85 -5.57 20.20
C LYS A 114 10.96 -6.81 20.31
N PRO A 115 11.52 -8.00 20.54
CA PRO A 115 10.72 -9.19 20.84
C PRO A 115 9.72 -8.92 21.96
N GLY A 116 8.48 -9.36 21.76
CA GLY A 116 7.38 -9.16 22.71
C GLY A 116 6.63 -7.83 22.57
N ASN A 117 7.09 -6.90 21.74
CA ASN A 117 6.30 -5.70 21.43
C ASN A 117 4.99 -6.05 20.73
N VAL A 118 4.02 -5.17 20.86
CA VAL A 118 2.71 -5.30 20.23
C VAL A 118 2.47 -4.08 19.34
N VAL A 119 2.06 -4.31 18.13
CA VAL A 119 1.75 -3.24 17.16
C VAL A 119 0.27 -3.35 16.79
N PRO A 120 -0.60 -2.51 17.37
CA PRO A 120 -1.99 -2.42 16.96
C PRO A 120 -2.15 -1.84 15.56
N GLY A 121 -3.22 -2.22 14.86
CA GLY A 121 -3.54 -1.66 13.54
C GLY A 121 -4.93 -2.05 13.07
N ASN A 122 -5.39 -1.41 12.00
CA ASN A 122 -6.62 -1.73 11.31
C ASN A 122 -6.34 -2.66 10.13
N ALA A 123 -6.24 -3.97 10.39
CA ALA A 123 -5.85 -5.01 9.44
C ALA A 123 -4.51 -4.71 8.74
N HIS A 124 -3.44 -5.09 9.38
CA HIS A 124 -2.10 -4.93 8.81
C HIS A 124 -2.01 -5.54 7.42
N PHE A 125 -1.36 -4.83 6.51
CA PHE A 125 -0.98 -5.42 5.24
C PHE A 125 -0.05 -6.61 5.47
N ASP A 126 -0.03 -7.58 4.56
CA ASP A 126 0.69 -8.84 4.73
C ASP A 126 2.19 -8.65 4.99
N THR A 127 2.87 -7.75 4.24
CA THR A 127 4.29 -7.44 4.48
C THR A 127 4.51 -6.73 5.81
N THR A 128 3.63 -5.82 6.20
CA THR A 128 3.67 -5.13 7.50
C THR A 128 3.58 -6.14 8.63
N LYS A 129 2.58 -7.02 8.58
CA LYS A 129 2.42 -8.12 9.54
C LYS A 129 3.65 -9.03 9.56
N GLY A 130 4.12 -9.45 8.39
CA GLY A 130 5.31 -10.29 8.26
C GLY A 130 6.55 -9.66 8.89
N HIS A 131 6.79 -8.37 8.71
CA HIS A 131 7.92 -7.67 9.33
C HIS A 131 7.78 -7.50 10.85
N ILE A 132 6.56 -7.36 11.38
CA ILE A 132 6.31 -7.34 12.82
C ILE A 132 6.62 -8.72 13.41
N GLU A 133 6.02 -9.77 12.86
CA GLU A 133 6.14 -11.14 13.36
C GLU A 133 7.57 -11.69 13.21
N PHE A 134 8.28 -11.33 12.14
CA PHE A 134 9.68 -11.70 11.94
C PHE A 134 10.61 -11.20 13.08
N ARG A 135 10.18 -10.15 13.80
CA ARG A 135 10.91 -9.63 14.97
C ARG A 135 10.42 -10.18 16.30
N ASN A 136 9.63 -11.26 16.27
CA ASN A 136 8.98 -11.83 17.44
C ASN A 136 8.11 -10.80 18.19
N ALA A 137 7.51 -9.87 17.46
CA ALA A 137 6.50 -8.93 17.94
C ALA A 137 5.11 -9.42 17.50
N ILE A 138 4.06 -8.83 18.05
CA ILE A 138 2.66 -9.22 17.81
C ILE A 138 1.99 -8.14 16.96
N ALA A 139 1.48 -8.52 15.80
CA ALA A 139 0.57 -7.69 15.02
C ALA A 139 -0.84 -7.86 15.58
N LEU A 140 -1.34 -6.86 16.29
CA LEU A 140 -2.66 -6.87 16.92
C LEU A 140 -3.68 -6.23 15.99
N ASP A 141 -4.61 -7.02 15.47
CA ASP A 141 -5.71 -6.51 14.67
C ASP A 141 -6.79 -5.89 15.55
N CYS A 142 -7.04 -4.61 15.32
CA CYS A 142 -8.06 -3.81 15.97
C CYS A 142 -9.11 -3.30 14.98
N THR A 143 -9.29 -3.94 13.82
CA THR A 143 -10.31 -3.55 12.85
C THR A 143 -11.71 -3.81 13.39
N VAL A 144 -12.66 -2.96 13.03
CA VAL A 144 -14.09 -3.17 13.35
C VAL A 144 -14.60 -4.49 12.80
N ASP A 145 -15.52 -5.17 13.49
CA ASP A 145 -16.01 -6.49 13.09
C ASP A 145 -16.75 -6.48 11.76
N GLU A 146 -17.41 -5.37 11.45
CA GLU A 146 -18.09 -5.12 10.18
C GLU A 146 -17.17 -5.23 8.97
N ALA A 147 -15.86 -5.10 9.14
CA ALA A 147 -14.88 -5.25 8.06
C ALA A 147 -14.91 -6.65 7.42
N SER A 148 -15.23 -7.67 8.21
CA SER A 148 -15.30 -9.07 7.75
C SER A 148 -16.67 -9.45 7.16
N ASP A 149 -17.70 -8.65 7.38
CA ASP A 149 -19.05 -8.88 6.86
C ASP A 149 -19.19 -8.27 5.47
N ILE A 150 -19.20 -9.11 4.43
CA ILE A 150 -19.31 -8.67 3.03
C ILE A 150 -20.69 -8.11 2.68
N ASP A 151 -21.73 -8.48 3.41
CA ASP A 151 -23.10 -8.02 3.18
C ASP A 151 -23.38 -6.67 3.88
N ASN A 152 -22.55 -6.30 4.82
CA ASN A 152 -22.66 -5.00 5.50
C ASN A 152 -22.25 -3.87 4.56
N GLN A 153 -23.21 -2.96 4.27
CA GLN A 153 -23.01 -1.80 3.41
C GLN A 153 -22.58 -0.53 4.18
N GLY A 154 -22.20 -0.67 5.44
CA GLY A 154 -21.74 0.45 6.25
C GLY A 154 -20.52 1.16 5.64
N PRO A 155 -20.42 2.48 5.74
CA PRO A 155 -19.22 3.21 5.35
C PRO A 155 -18.08 2.94 6.34
N PHE A 156 -16.86 3.19 5.91
CA PHE A 156 -15.67 3.19 6.78
C PHE A 156 -15.38 1.87 7.51
N LYS A 157 -15.61 0.76 6.85
CA LYS A 157 -15.29 -0.58 7.38
C LYS A 157 -13.78 -0.80 7.65
N GLY A 158 -12.93 0.13 7.23
CA GLY A 158 -11.51 0.18 7.59
C GLY A 158 -11.20 0.83 8.94
N ASN A 159 -12.21 1.22 9.72
CA ASN A 159 -12.00 1.86 11.02
C ASN A 159 -11.37 0.94 12.07
N VAL A 160 -10.72 1.57 13.04
CA VAL A 160 -10.23 0.91 14.26
C VAL A 160 -11.36 0.78 15.26
N ASP A 161 -11.55 -0.40 15.82
CA ASP A 161 -12.36 -0.61 17.02
C ASP A 161 -11.58 -0.15 18.26
N ILE A 162 -12.02 0.96 18.83
CA ILE A 162 -11.41 1.56 20.02
C ILE A 162 -11.50 0.63 21.23
N SER A 163 -12.53 -0.21 21.30
CA SER A 163 -12.68 -1.20 22.39
C SER A 163 -11.62 -2.30 22.30
N LYS A 164 -11.35 -2.79 21.10
CA LYS A 164 -10.26 -3.75 20.83
C LYS A 164 -8.90 -3.14 21.15
N LEU A 165 -8.68 -1.89 20.74
CA LEU A 165 -7.44 -1.18 21.03
C LEU A 165 -7.25 -1.01 22.55
N ARG A 166 -8.27 -0.57 23.27
CA ARG A 166 -8.23 -0.45 24.75
C ARG A 166 -7.98 -1.78 25.44
N ALA A 167 -8.63 -2.85 24.97
CA ALA A 167 -8.40 -4.20 25.49
C ALA A 167 -6.94 -4.64 25.25
N GLY A 168 -6.39 -4.33 24.08
CA GLY A 168 -4.98 -4.59 23.76
C GLY A 168 -4.02 -3.85 24.69
N ILE A 169 -4.24 -2.54 24.90
CA ILE A 169 -3.44 -1.72 25.81
C ILE A 169 -3.50 -2.30 27.25
N ASN A 170 -4.69 -2.63 27.72
CA ASN A 170 -4.86 -3.20 29.07
C ASN A 170 -4.20 -4.57 29.22
N LYS A 171 -4.19 -5.37 28.18
CA LYS A 171 -3.62 -6.74 28.19
C LYS A 171 -2.09 -6.72 28.14
N TYR A 172 -1.52 -5.89 27.30
CA TYR A 172 -0.09 -5.95 26.99
C TYR A 172 0.74 -4.84 27.64
N GLY A 173 0.09 -3.78 28.17
CA GLY A 173 0.77 -2.61 28.70
C GLY A 173 1.18 -1.61 27.60
N VAL A 174 1.00 -0.32 27.84
CA VAL A 174 1.35 0.74 26.89
C VAL A 174 2.85 0.78 26.58
N GLU A 175 3.69 0.38 27.54
CA GLU A 175 5.12 0.32 27.41
C GLU A 175 5.62 -0.71 26.37
N ASN A 176 4.78 -1.70 26.05
CA ASN A 176 5.06 -2.71 25.03
C ASN A 176 4.49 -2.36 23.66
N ILE A 177 3.85 -1.19 23.52
CA ILE A 177 3.24 -0.71 22.27
C ILE A 177 4.03 0.51 21.78
N PRO A 178 5.11 0.32 21.00
CA PRO A 178 5.98 1.41 20.57
C PRO A 178 5.30 2.34 19.56
N PHE A 179 4.37 1.84 18.75
CA PHE A 179 3.58 2.59 17.79
C PHE A 179 2.37 1.78 17.36
N MET A 180 1.46 2.44 16.63
CA MET A 180 0.31 1.86 15.97
C MET A 180 0.44 2.07 14.45
N VAL A 181 0.00 1.10 13.66
CA VAL A 181 -0.08 1.22 12.19
C VAL A 181 -1.52 1.50 11.80
N LEU A 182 -1.73 2.61 11.10
CA LEU A 182 -3.03 2.97 10.55
C LEU A 182 -2.96 2.91 9.01
N THR A 183 -3.63 1.94 8.43
CA THR A 183 -3.79 1.85 6.97
C THR A 183 -4.92 2.80 6.53
N VAL A 184 -4.63 3.64 5.54
CA VAL A 184 -5.60 4.63 5.02
C VAL A 184 -6.74 3.94 4.28
N THR A 185 -6.40 2.90 3.50
CA THR A 185 -7.35 1.95 2.93
C THR A 185 -7.00 0.56 3.43
N CYS A 186 -7.97 -0.10 4.06
CA CYS A 186 -7.78 -1.43 4.62
C CYS A 186 -7.84 -2.50 3.52
N ASN A 187 -6.70 -2.90 2.98
CA ASN A 187 -6.62 -3.85 1.87
C ASN A 187 -7.30 -5.18 2.18
N SER A 188 -7.08 -5.73 3.37
CA SER A 188 -7.67 -7.01 3.80
C SER A 188 -9.19 -6.96 3.90
N GLY A 189 -9.76 -5.77 4.11
CA GLY A 189 -11.20 -5.53 4.11
C GLY A 189 -11.75 -5.10 2.73
N GLY A 190 -11.02 -5.34 1.63
CA GLY A 190 -11.43 -4.94 0.28
C GLY A 190 -11.18 -3.46 -0.04
N GLY A 191 -10.12 -2.87 0.51
CA GLY A 191 -9.76 -1.48 0.27
C GLY A 191 -10.68 -0.48 0.98
N GLN A 192 -11.30 -0.88 2.08
CA GLN A 192 -12.25 -0.04 2.80
C GLN A 192 -11.58 1.17 3.45
N PRO A 193 -12.19 2.37 3.31
CA PRO A 193 -11.66 3.59 3.88
C PRO A 193 -11.85 3.64 5.40
N ARG A 194 -11.11 4.50 6.01
CA ARG A 194 -11.22 4.99 7.39
C ARG A 194 -11.96 6.33 7.42
N SER A 195 -12.73 6.60 8.47
CA SER A 195 -13.31 7.93 8.71
C SER A 195 -12.26 8.91 9.24
N GLU A 196 -12.54 10.23 9.15
CA GLU A 196 -11.64 11.27 9.64
C GLU A 196 -11.41 11.18 11.16
N GLU A 197 -12.44 10.80 11.94
CA GLU A 197 -12.34 10.66 13.39
C GLU A 197 -11.36 9.55 13.82
N HIS A 198 -11.04 8.63 12.90
CA HIS A 198 -10.10 7.54 13.14
C HIS A 198 -8.75 7.78 12.45
N THR A 199 -8.50 9.02 12.04
CA THR A 199 -7.25 9.47 11.46
C THR A 199 -6.51 10.36 12.44
#